data_62ef2bf83d8c0b8ca6391a71786b2612
#
_entry.id   62ef2bf83d8c0b8ca6391a71786b2612
#
_cell.length_a   1.000
_cell.length_b   1.000
_cell.length_c   1.000
_cell.angle_alpha   90.00
_cell.angle_beta   90.00
_cell.angle_gamma   90.00
#
_symmetry.space_group_name_H-M   'P 1'
#
loop_
_entity.id
_entity.type
_entity.pdbx_description
1 polymer ?
#
loop_
_entity_poly.entity_id
_entity_poly.type
_entity_poly.pdbx_seq_one_letter_code
_entity_poly.pdbx_strand_id
1 'polypeptide(L)'
;MIYPTKFNGYYVSDDGTIWTEWHASGNKCWKGELKRVPEFRRGGDTRYEKFKGGAYKGINISIKDETGRNLKRIKYSTHRLIAETIIPNPFNLPEVDHIDRNKDNNHPSNLRWCDKKTNMNNR
;
A
#
# COMPACT_ATOMS: atom_id res chain seq x y z
N MET A 1 -2.77 -2.04 -16.77
CA MET A 1 -1.30 -2.11 -16.70
C MET A 1 -0.87 -2.21 -15.24
N ILE A 2 0.13 -3.02 -14.97
CA ILE A 2 0.67 -3.16 -13.61
C ILE A 2 2.13 -2.70 -13.59
N TYR A 3 2.57 -2.25 -12.40
CA TYR A 3 3.90 -1.69 -12.20
C TYR A 3 4.58 -2.40 -11.03
N PRO A 4 5.85 -2.81 -11.17
CA PRO A 4 6.55 -3.45 -10.06
C PRO A 4 6.79 -2.45 -8.93
N THR A 5 6.62 -2.92 -7.69
CA THR A 5 6.91 -2.13 -6.51
C THR A 5 8.36 -2.37 -6.05
N LYS A 6 8.77 -1.63 -5.03
CA LYS A 6 10.07 -1.88 -4.39
C LYS A 6 10.14 -3.22 -3.65
N PHE A 7 9.01 -3.89 -3.47
CA PHE A 7 8.95 -5.19 -2.81
C PHE A 7 8.91 -6.31 -3.84
N ASN A 8 9.80 -7.27 -3.70
CA ASN A 8 9.91 -8.41 -4.62
C ASN A 8 8.58 -9.17 -4.73
N GLY A 9 8.07 -9.28 -5.96
CA GLY A 9 6.85 -10.03 -6.24
C GLY A 9 5.55 -9.31 -5.96
N TYR A 10 5.60 -8.00 -5.69
CA TYR A 10 4.42 -7.16 -5.46
C TYR A 10 4.31 -6.08 -6.52
N TYR A 11 3.09 -5.85 -7.00
CA TYR A 11 2.79 -4.95 -8.11
C TYR A 11 1.61 -4.06 -7.78
N VAL A 12 1.59 -2.87 -8.38
CA VAL A 12 0.49 -1.93 -8.28
C VAL A 12 -0.17 -1.79 -9.65
N SER A 13 -1.49 -1.88 -9.69
CA SER A 13 -2.25 -1.61 -10.90
C SER A 13 -2.63 -0.14 -10.98
N ASP A 14 -2.82 0.36 -12.19
CA ASP A 14 -3.21 1.76 -12.41
C ASP A 14 -4.63 2.08 -11.95
N ASP A 15 -5.40 1.09 -11.51
CA ASP A 15 -6.71 1.28 -10.88
C ASP A 15 -6.64 1.41 -9.35
N GLY A 16 -5.45 1.38 -8.78
CA GLY A 16 -5.27 1.51 -7.33
C GLY A 16 -5.35 0.21 -6.55
N THR A 17 -5.14 -0.92 -7.21
CA THR A 17 -5.10 -2.22 -6.53
C THR A 17 -3.68 -2.76 -6.47
N ILE A 18 -3.44 -3.62 -5.48
CA ILE A 18 -2.12 -4.23 -5.26
C ILE A 18 -2.22 -5.71 -5.51
N TRP A 19 -1.23 -6.25 -6.20
CA TRP A 19 -1.19 -7.65 -6.64
C TRP A 19 0.13 -8.28 -6.25
N THR A 20 0.12 -9.60 -6.09
CA THR A 20 1.34 -10.37 -5.82
C THR A 20 1.37 -11.62 -6.68
N GLU A 21 2.56 -12.01 -7.08
CA GLU A 21 2.78 -13.31 -7.73
C GLU A 21 3.16 -14.40 -6.73
N TRP A 22 3.32 -14.06 -5.46
CA TRP A 22 3.70 -15.03 -4.44
C TRP A 22 2.53 -15.91 -4.03
N HIS A 23 2.79 -17.21 -3.98
CA HIS A 23 1.90 -18.25 -3.49
C HIS A 23 2.60 -19.05 -2.41
N ALA A 24 1.83 -19.61 -1.47
CA ALA A 24 2.39 -20.39 -0.39
C ALA A 24 1.47 -21.55 -0.03
N SER A 25 2.07 -22.68 0.33
CA SER A 25 1.36 -23.83 0.86
C SER A 25 2.32 -24.57 1.81
N GLY A 26 1.92 -24.64 3.07
CA GLY A 26 2.81 -25.16 4.10
C GLY A 26 4.08 -24.34 4.21
N ASN A 27 5.24 -24.98 4.04
CA ASN A 27 6.53 -24.31 4.12
C ASN A 27 7.09 -23.89 2.76
N LYS A 28 6.30 -24.06 1.70
CA LYS A 28 6.74 -23.74 0.34
C LYS A 28 6.15 -22.41 -0.14
N CYS A 29 6.99 -21.62 -0.81
CA CYS A 29 6.58 -20.40 -1.50
C CYS A 29 7.09 -20.46 -2.93
N TRP A 30 6.27 -19.99 -3.86
CA TRP A 30 6.65 -19.95 -5.27
C TRP A 30 5.96 -18.79 -5.96
N LYS A 31 6.46 -18.39 -7.13
CA LYS A 31 5.83 -17.38 -7.97
C LYS A 31 4.87 -18.06 -8.93
N GLY A 32 3.67 -17.52 -9.04
CA GLY A 32 2.64 -18.01 -9.93
C GLY A 32 1.83 -16.88 -10.50
N GLU A 33 0.54 -17.14 -10.79
CA GLU A 33 -0.35 -16.14 -11.33
C GLU A 33 -0.56 -15.00 -10.35
N LEU A 34 -0.75 -13.78 -10.88
CA LEU A 34 -1.05 -12.62 -10.05
C LEU A 34 -2.39 -12.81 -9.34
N LYS A 35 -2.41 -12.50 -8.06
CA LYS A 35 -3.62 -12.46 -7.24
C LYS A 35 -3.66 -11.16 -6.48
N ARG A 36 -4.87 -10.68 -6.20
CA ARG A 36 -5.04 -9.44 -5.47
C ARG A 36 -4.62 -9.62 -4.02
N VAL A 37 -3.85 -8.66 -3.49
CA VAL A 37 -3.47 -8.65 -2.08
C VAL A 37 -4.64 -8.10 -1.27
N PRO A 38 -5.13 -8.84 -0.25
CA PRO A 38 -6.23 -8.34 0.57
C PRO A 38 -5.79 -7.13 1.39
N GLU A 39 -6.71 -6.17 1.49
CA GLU A 39 -6.50 -4.97 2.28
C GLU A 39 -7.21 -5.09 3.63
N PHE A 40 -6.67 -4.41 4.63
CA PHE A 40 -7.29 -4.31 5.94
C PHE A 40 -7.22 -2.85 6.41
N ARG A 41 -8.07 -2.48 7.37
CA ARG A 41 -7.98 -1.16 7.98
C ARG A 41 -6.89 -1.17 9.04
N ARG A 42 -5.93 -0.28 8.89
CA ARG A 42 -4.84 -0.16 9.84
C ARG A 42 -5.35 0.53 11.10
N GLY A 43 -4.76 0.13 12.23
CA GLY A 43 -5.07 0.76 13.50
C GLY A 43 -6.42 0.37 14.05
N GLY A 44 -6.90 -0.83 13.79
CA GLY A 44 -8.17 -1.35 14.31
C GLY A 44 -8.28 -1.36 15.84
N ASP A 45 -7.52 -0.53 16.51
CA ASP A 45 -7.61 -0.32 17.95
C ASP A 45 -8.85 0.50 18.25
N THR A 46 -9.76 -0.09 19.01
CA THR A 46 -11.04 0.54 19.36
C THR A 46 -10.89 1.90 20.02
N ARG A 47 -9.75 2.16 20.66
CA ARG A 47 -9.48 3.47 21.27
C ARG A 47 -9.50 4.62 20.26
N TYR A 48 -9.29 4.33 18.98
CA TYR A 48 -9.21 5.34 17.93
C TYR A 48 -10.43 5.36 17.01
N GLU A 49 -11.44 4.55 17.28
CA GLU A 49 -12.66 4.53 16.46
C GLU A 49 -13.41 5.86 16.48
N LYS A 50 -13.25 6.63 17.52
CA LYS A 50 -13.84 7.96 17.62
C LYS A 50 -13.29 8.93 16.57
N PHE A 51 -12.13 8.63 15.99
CA PHE A 51 -11.59 9.41 14.87
C PHE A 51 -12.20 8.88 13.58
N LYS A 52 -13.37 9.41 13.25
CA LYS A 52 -14.14 8.96 12.09
C LYS A 52 -13.32 8.98 10.81
N GLY A 53 -13.40 7.89 10.06
CA GLY A 53 -12.64 7.73 8.82
C GLY A 53 -11.14 7.69 9.05
N GLY A 54 -10.72 7.43 10.28
CA GLY A 54 -9.34 7.60 10.68
C GLY A 54 -8.38 6.53 10.17
N ALA A 55 -8.86 5.31 9.95
CA ALA A 55 -7.96 4.22 9.58
C ALA A 55 -7.72 4.18 8.07
N TYR A 56 -6.47 4.30 7.66
CA TYR A 56 -6.07 4.05 6.28
C TYR A 56 -6.06 2.56 6.00
N LYS A 57 -6.34 2.18 4.77
CA LYS A 57 -6.19 0.80 4.34
C LYS A 57 -4.72 0.42 4.24
N GLY A 58 -4.42 -0.81 4.58
CA GLY A 58 -3.09 -1.36 4.52
C GLY A 58 -3.08 -2.79 4.04
N ILE A 59 -1.89 -3.28 3.79
CA ILE A 59 -1.65 -4.64 3.33
C ILE A 59 -0.53 -5.27 4.13
N ASN A 60 -0.52 -6.59 4.16
CA ASN A 60 0.60 -7.36 4.69
C ASN A 60 1.54 -7.68 3.56
N ILE A 61 2.80 -7.33 3.73
CA ILE A 61 3.87 -7.63 2.76
C ILE A 61 4.83 -8.63 3.38
N SER A 62 5.06 -9.74 2.68
CA SER A 62 6.10 -10.69 3.03
C SER A 62 7.35 -10.32 2.26
N ILE A 63 8.35 -9.79 2.95
CA ILE A 63 9.63 -9.45 2.32
C ILE A 63 10.40 -10.73 2.11
N LYS A 64 10.75 -11.00 0.85
CA LYS A 64 11.44 -12.21 0.44
C LYS A 64 12.75 -11.87 -0.24
N ASP A 65 13.73 -12.77 -0.10
CA ASP A 65 14.97 -12.67 -0.86
C ASP A 65 14.79 -13.20 -2.29
N GLU A 66 15.86 -13.23 -3.06
CA GLU A 66 15.86 -13.68 -4.45
C GLU A 66 15.41 -15.13 -4.62
N THR A 67 15.59 -15.95 -3.58
CA THR A 67 15.23 -17.37 -3.61
C THR A 67 13.78 -17.64 -3.21
N GLY A 68 13.08 -16.61 -2.72
CA GLY A 68 11.72 -16.74 -2.22
C GLY A 68 11.63 -17.01 -0.72
N ARG A 69 12.76 -17.00 -0.01
CA ARG A 69 12.77 -17.18 1.44
C ARG A 69 12.20 -15.95 2.14
N ASN A 70 11.29 -16.17 3.07
CA ASN A 70 10.74 -15.09 3.90
C ASN A 70 11.81 -14.53 4.83
N LEU A 71 12.04 -13.23 4.73
CA LEU A 71 12.93 -12.50 5.63
C LEU A 71 12.14 -11.89 6.78
N LYS A 72 10.99 -11.26 6.49
CA LYS A 72 10.09 -10.73 7.52
C LYS A 72 8.75 -10.36 6.89
N ARG A 73 7.75 -10.14 7.76
CA ARG A 73 6.46 -9.58 7.37
C ARG A 73 6.32 -8.18 7.91
N ILE A 74 5.78 -7.29 7.09
CA ILE A 74 5.48 -5.92 7.50
C ILE A 74 4.06 -5.55 7.11
N LYS A 75 3.52 -4.55 7.80
CA LYS A 75 2.27 -3.90 7.42
C LYS A 75 2.63 -2.61 6.69
N TYR A 76 1.99 -2.37 5.56
CA TYR A 76 2.31 -1.21 4.74
C TYR A 76 1.05 -0.50 4.27
N SER A 77 1.09 0.81 4.22
CA SER A 77 -0.06 1.60 3.76
C SER A 77 -0.29 1.42 2.28
N THR A 78 -1.51 1.05 1.89
CA THR A 78 -1.87 0.84 0.50
C THR A 78 -1.62 2.09 -0.34
N HIS A 79 -2.15 3.24 0.10
CA HIS A 79 -2.02 4.49 -0.65
C HIS A 79 -0.55 4.91 -0.80
N ARG A 80 0.26 4.67 0.21
CA ARG A 80 1.68 5.01 0.14
C ARG A 80 2.42 4.13 -0.88
N LEU A 81 2.14 2.84 -0.89
CA LEU A 81 2.78 1.95 -1.87
C LEU A 81 2.38 2.32 -3.31
N ILE A 82 1.13 2.67 -3.52
CA ILE A 82 0.65 3.11 -4.83
C ILE A 82 1.37 4.39 -5.25
N ALA A 83 1.46 5.37 -4.37
CA ALA A 83 2.13 6.63 -4.68
C ALA A 83 3.62 6.44 -4.95
N GLU A 84 4.29 5.64 -4.12
CA GLU A 84 5.73 5.36 -4.30
C GLU A 84 6.04 4.66 -5.62
N THR A 85 5.08 3.87 -6.12
CA THR A 85 5.26 3.07 -7.32
C THR A 85 4.93 3.84 -8.59
N ILE A 86 3.84 4.61 -8.57
CA ILE A 86 3.26 5.20 -9.80
C ILE A 86 3.42 6.72 -9.86
N ILE A 87 3.34 7.41 -8.71
CA ILE A 87 3.26 8.87 -8.68
C ILE A 87 4.63 9.49 -8.47
N PRO A 88 5.14 10.29 -9.42
CA PRO A 88 6.44 10.95 -9.24
C PRO A 88 6.47 11.84 -8.00
N ASN A 89 7.61 11.88 -7.33
CA ASN A 89 7.81 12.71 -6.14
C ASN A 89 9.10 13.53 -6.30
N PRO A 90 9.12 14.52 -7.22
CA PRO A 90 10.34 15.25 -7.54
C PRO A 90 10.87 16.12 -6.39
N PHE A 91 10.00 16.50 -5.45
CA PHE A 91 10.40 17.32 -4.31
C PHE A 91 10.63 16.50 -3.05
N ASN A 92 10.61 15.18 -3.18
CA ASN A 92 10.83 14.26 -2.05
C ASN A 92 9.94 14.59 -0.85
N LEU A 93 8.65 14.81 -1.11
CA LEU A 93 7.68 15.11 -0.06
C LEU A 93 7.38 13.88 0.77
N PRO A 94 7.16 14.04 2.09
CA PRO A 94 7.13 12.88 3.00
C PRO A 94 5.79 12.16 3.10
N GLU A 95 4.69 12.78 2.71
CA GLU A 95 3.37 12.21 2.94
C GLU A 95 2.55 12.10 1.67
N VAL A 96 1.55 11.20 1.70
CA VAL A 96 0.59 11.00 0.62
C VAL A 96 -0.79 11.36 1.13
N ASP A 97 -1.50 12.19 0.38
CA ASP A 97 -2.81 12.71 0.73
C ASP A 97 -3.88 12.18 -0.23
N HIS A 98 -5.08 11.92 0.30
CA HIS A 98 -6.26 11.60 -0.50
C HIS A 98 -6.96 12.92 -0.84
N ILE A 99 -6.96 13.27 -2.13
CA ILE A 99 -7.44 14.58 -2.59
C ILE A 99 -8.90 14.83 -2.18
N ASP A 100 -9.75 13.80 -2.28
CA ASP A 100 -11.17 13.89 -1.92
C ASP A 100 -11.43 13.60 -0.45
N ARG A 101 -10.40 13.41 0.36
CA ARG A 101 -10.46 13.06 1.79
C ARG A 101 -11.07 11.67 2.06
N ASN A 102 -11.32 10.88 1.03
CA ASN A 102 -11.82 9.53 1.18
C ASN A 102 -10.66 8.55 1.25
N LYS A 103 -10.34 8.05 2.43
CA LYS A 103 -9.21 7.15 2.68
C LYS A 103 -9.38 5.78 2.03
N ASP A 104 -10.58 5.46 1.57
CA ASP A 104 -10.85 4.22 0.86
C ASP A 104 -10.62 4.35 -0.65
N ASN A 105 -10.50 5.57 -1.16
CA ASN A 105 -10.29 5.81 -2.58
C ASN A 105 -8.79 5.93 -2.87
N ASN A 106 -8.17 4.77 -3.10
CA ASN A 106 -6.73 4.67 -3.36
C ASN A 106 -6.38 4.69 -4.85
N HIS A 107 -7.31 5.16 -5.69
CA HIS A 107 -7.01 5.33 -7.10
C HIS A 107 -5.88 6.36 -7.26
N PRO A 108 -4.88 6.11 -8.14
CA PRO A 108 -3.75 7.03 -8.28
C PRO A 108 -4.13 8.47 -8.59
N SER A 109 -5.23 8.70 -9.32
CA SER A 109 -5.71 10.05 -9.61
C SER A 109 -6.18 10.82 -8.38
N ASN A 110 -6.46 10.11 -7.28
CA ASN A 110 -6.91 10.70 -6.02
C ASN A 110 -5.78 10.87 -5.00
N LEU A 111 -4.57 10.49 -5.33
CA LEU A 111 -3.44 10.54 -4.43
C LEU A 111 -2.45 11.63 -4.88
N ARG A 112 -1.83 12.29 -3.91
CA ARG A 112 -0.78 13.26 -4.18
C ARG A 112 0.26 13.24 -3.08
N TRP A 113 1.50 13.52 -3.45
CA TRP A 113 2.54 13.77 -2.47
C TRP A 113 2.36 15.16 -1.87
N CYS A 114 2.56 15.27 -0.58
CA CYS A 114 2.42 16.54 0.11
C CYS A 114 3.32 16.60 1.33
N ASP A 115 3.45 17.81 1.90
CA ASP A 115 4.11 17.94 3.18
C ASP A 115 3.13 17.65 4.31
N LYS A 116 3.64 17.53 5.52
CA LYS A 116 2.83 17.21 6.69
C LYS A 116 1.77 18.26 6.96
N LYS A 117 2.10 19.54 6.77
CA LYS A 117 1.17 20.65 7.01
C LYS A 117 -0.01 20.60 6.06
N THR A 118 0.25 20.40 4.77
CA THR A 118 -0.80 20.30 3.76
C THR A 118 -1.70 19.11 4.03
N ASN A 119 -1.12 17.95 4.38
CA ASN A 119 -1.89 16.75 4.70
C ASN A 119 -2.79 16.96 5.92
N MET A 120 -2.29 17.60 6.96
CA MET A 120 -3.09 17.90 8.14
C MET A 120 -4.26 18.83 7.82
N ASN A 121 -4.06 19.82 6.95
CA ASN A 121 -5.11 20.74 6.55
C ASN A 121 -6.21 20.09 5.71
N ASN A 122 -5.90 18.96 5.08
CA ASN A 122 -6.87 18.24 4.23
C ASN A 122 -7.53 17.05 4.94
N ARG A 123 -7.40 16.94 6.22
CA ARG A 123 -8.05 15.87 6.98
C ARG A 123 -9.50 16.18 7.31
#